data_6121a3286300227b536c9c04287fb5d0
#
_entry.id   6121a3286300227b536c9c04287fb5d0
#
_cell.length_a   1.000
_cell.length_b   1.000
_cell.length_c   1.000
_cell.angle_alpha   90.00
_cell.angle_beta   90.00
_cell.angle_gamma   90.00
#
_symmetry.space_group_name_H-M   'P 1'
#
loop_
_entity.id
_entity.type
_entity.pdbx_description
1 polymer ?
#
loop_
_entity_poly.entity_id
_entity_poly.type
_entity_poly.pdbx_seq_one_letter_code
_entity_poly.pdbx_strand_id
1 'polypeptide(L)'
;MRSAHKKITRKKAIIAAAGVALAATAAFAIPQASAKDSQQAAPDLAALRAMPGTAWAVNPDTGQTLITADSTVTSAQWNNLLATSGDKVRVERAPGRFTLFAEGGHAIFGGGGRCSLGFNVTLDNGAPGLLTAGHCTAAARQWSLSQGGRTVATVQQSTFPGNGDFALLSYNDPNTQAPSAVDTGNGTTVQIQRAADARVNQNVQRMGSTTGLRNGRVTALNATVNYPEGRVTGLIQTTVCAEGGDSGGPLFTQDGTALGLTSGGSGNCRTGGVTFFQPVTEALDAFGAQLGQ
;
A
#
# COMPACT_ATOMS: atom_id res chain seq x y z
N MET A 1 18.44 61.97 14.25
CA MET A 1 19.42 62.77 13.45
C MET A 1 19.36 62.31 12.02
N ARG A 2 18.86 63.20 11.13
CA ARG A 2 19.18 63.55 9.73
C ARG A 2 19.46 62.34 8.79
N SER A 3 18.49 61.94 7.92
CA SER A 3 18.14 62.57 6.63
C SER A 3 19.28 62.67 5.63
N ALA A 4 19.21 61.99 4.51
CA ALA A 4 19.63 62.49 3.21
C ALA A 4 18.95 61.71 2.06
N HIS A 5 18.02 62.36 1.41
CA HIS A 5 17.51 62.06 0.07
C HIS A 5 18.57 62.38 -0.98
N LYS A 6 18.67 61.57 -2.02
CA LYS A 6 19.35 61.97 -3.26
C LYS A 6 18.48 61.66 -4.49
N LYS A 7 17.89 62.76 -5.00
CA LYS A 7 17.27 62.84 -6.33
C LYS A 7 18.34 62.79 -7.41
N ILE A 8 18.16 62.10 -8.49
CA ILE A 8 18.90 62.32 -9.75
C ILE A 8 17.90 62.35 -10.92
N THR A 9 18.08 63.40 -11.65
CA THR A 9 17.34 64.03 -12.74
C THR A 9 17.34 63.25 -14.05
N ARG A 10 16.24 63.44 -14.76
CA ARG A 10 16.05 63.09 -16.21
C ARG A 10 16.86 63.99 -17.10
N LYS A 11 17.47 63.42 -18.15
CA LYS A 11 17.89 64.21 -19.33
C LYS A 11 17.22 63.60 -20.60
N LYS A 12 16.44 64.47 -21.25
CA LYS A 12 15.92 64.30 -22.59
C LYS A 12 17.01 64.75 -23.58
N ALA A 13 17.13 64.10 -24.72
CA ALA A 13 17.78 64.68 -25.91
C ALA A 13 17.13 64.11 -27.19
N ILE A 14 16.95 64.91 -28.07
CA ILE A 14 16.13 65.28 -29.19
C ILE A 14 16.83 64.80 -30.50
N ILE A 15 16.07 64.17 -31.34
CA ILE A 15 15.90 64.14 -32.84
C ILE A 15 17.06 64.68 -33.69
N ALA A 16 17.41 63.87 -34.71
CA ALA A 16 17.70 64.39 -36.08
C ALA A 16 17.36 63.30 -37.13
N ALA A 17 16.51 63.68 -38.06
CA ALA A 17 16.15 62.94 -39.27
C ALA A 17 17.10 63.38 -40.40
N ALA A 18 17.49 62.47 -41.26
CA ALA A 18 17.68 62.70 -42.73
C ALA A 18 18.17 61.45 -43.44
N GLY A 19 17.58 61.20 -44.59
CA GLY A 19 18.30 60.64 -45.76
C GLY A 19 17.74 59.39 -46.36
N VAL A 20 16.86 59.52 -47.33
CA VAL A 20 16.39 58.48 -48.30
C VAL A 20 17.53 58.07 -49.17
N ALA A 21 17.80 56.76 -49.30
CA ALA A 21 18.50 56.18 -50.44
C ALA A 21 17.81 54.85 -50.79
N LEU A 22 17.10 54.85 -51.94
CA LEU A 22 16.58 53.61 -52.55
C LEU A 22 17.79 52.83 -53.10
N ALA A 23 17.98 51.64 -52.62
CA ALA A 23 18.76 50.60 -53.24
C ALA A 23 17.86 49.38 -53.45
N ALA A 24 17.50 49.09 -54.66
CA ALA A 24 16.81 47.88 -55.04
C ALA A 24 17.77 46.70 -54.90
N THR A 25 17.52 45.84 -53.90
CA THR A 25 18.17 44.54 -53.79
C THR A 25 17.17 43.44 -54.10
N ALA A 26 17.53 42.63 -55.08
CA ALA A 26 16.80 41.42 -55.43
C ALA A 26 16.59 40.51 -54.24
N ALA A 27 15.33 40.24 -53.89
CA ALA A 27 14.97 39.27 -52.87
C ALA A 27 15.23 37.85 -53.39
N PHE A 28 16.32 37.23 -52.99
CA PHE A 28 16.44 35.77 -53.05
C PHE A 28 15.46 35.22 -51.99
N ALA A 29 14.35 34.62 -52.46
CA ALA A 29 13.47 33.85 -51.64
C ALA A 29 14.22 32.59 -51.20
N ILE A 30 14.70 32.59 -49.94
CA ILE A 30 15.10 31.37 -49.26
C ILE A 30 13.81 30.63 -48.92
N PRO A 31 13.62 29.38 -49.37
CA PRO A 31 12.47 28.63 -48.93
C PRO A 31 12.60 28.45 -47.40
N GLN A 32 11.74 29.09 -46.64
CA GLN A 32 11.52 28.74 -45.24
C GLN A 32 11.01 27.30 -45.24
N ALA A 33 11.90 26.39 -44.91
CA ALA A 33 11.48 25.07 -44.44
C ALA A 33 10.58 25.31 -43.24
N SER A 34 9.29 25.11 -43.44
CA SER A 34 8.34 25.02 -42.31
C SER A 34 8.85 23.93 -41.40
N ALA A 35 9.48 24.32 -40.29
CA ALA A 35 9.62 23.42 -39.17
C ALA A 35 8.18 23.00 -38.85
N LYS A 36 7.81 21.79 -39.24
CA LYS A 36 6.64 21.13 -38.64
C LYS A 36 6.95 21.12 -37.15
N ASP A 37 6.28 22.02 -36.40
CA ASP A 37 6.12 21.86 -34.99
C ASP A 37 5.54 20.47 -34.80
N SER A 38 6.38 19.50 -34.51
CA SER A 38 5.99 18.24 -33.94
C SER A 38 5.56 18.56 -32.51
N GLN A 39 4.37 19.14 -32.33
CA GLN A 39 3.65 19.08 -31.08
C GLN A 39 3.40 17.59 -30.84
N GLN A 40 4.36 16.96 -30.17
CA GLN A 40 4.21 15.62 -29.69
C GLN A 40 3.04 15.67 -28.72
N ALA A 41 1.90 15.10 -29.13
CA ALA A 41 0.70 15.07 -28.36
C ALA A 41 1.03 14.50 -26.97
N ALA A 42 0.56 15.18 -25.93
CA ALA A 42 0.63 14.62 -24.58
C ALA A 42 0.05 13.19 -24.62
N PRO A 43 0.64 12.22 -23.91
CA PRO A 43 0.17 10.84 -23.94
C PRO A 43 -1.32 10.83 -23.61
N ASP A 44 -2.09 10.02 -24.32
CA ASP A 44 -3.49 9.81 -24.00
C ASP A 44 -3.58 9.08 -22.64
N LEU A 45 -3.64 9.88 -21.58
CA LEU A 45 -3.76 9.37 -20.21
C LEU A 45 -5.04 8.54 -20.02
N ALA A 46 -6.05 8.71 -20.87
CA ALA A 46 -7.25 7.88 -20.82
C ALA A 46 -6.96 6.46 -21.27
N ALA A 47 -6.12 6.28 -22.31
CA ALA A 47 -5.68 4.95 -22.76
C ALA A 47 -4.82 4.25 -21.70
N LEU A 48 -3.95 4.98 -20.99
CA LEU A 48 -3.14 4.43 -19.90
C LEU A 48 -4.00 3.97 -18.71
N ARG A 49 -5.07 4.70 -18.37
CA ARG A 49 -6.00 4.32 -17.29
C ARG A 49 -6.66 2.96 -17.50
N ALA A 50 -6.81 2.53 -18.73
CA ALA A 50 -7.42 1.25 -19.09
C ALA A 50 -6.39 0.12 -19.31
N MET A 51 -5.07 0.40 -19.20
CA MET A 51 -4.01 -0.57 -19.48
C MET A 51 -3.45 -1.14 -18.16
N PRO A 52 -3.81 -2.38 -17.76
CA PRO A 52 -3.21 -3.04 -16.61
C PRO A 52 -1.70 -3.18 -16.77
N GLY A 53 -0.96 -3.13 -15.66
CA GLY A 53 0.50 -3.23 -15.66
C GLY A 53 1.21 -1.92 -16.02
N THR A 54 0.50 -0.78 -16.04
CA THR A 54 1.11 0.54 -16.23
C THR A 54 0.91 1.44 -15.02
N ALA A 55 1.91 2.29 -14.78
CA ALA A 55 1.86 3.40 -13.84
C ALA A 55 2.39 4.65 -14.53
N TRP A 56 1.91 5.83 -14.14
CA TRP A 56 2.44 7.10 -14.63
C TRP A 56 2.46 8.16 -13.53
N ALA A 57 3.45 9.03 -13.63
CA ALA A 57 3.60 10.20 -12.77
C ALA A 57 4.13 11.38 -13.58
N VAL A 58 3.73 12.60 -13.21
CA VAL A 58 4.28 13.83 -13.78
C VAL A 58 5.25 14.43 -12.77
N ASN A 59 6.47 14.69 -13.21
CA ASN A 59 7.43 15.41 -12.40
C ASN A 59 6.96 16.88 -12.29
N PRO A 60 6.67 17.40 -11.10
CA PRO A 60 6.12 18.75 -10.93
C PRO A 60 7.10 19.87 -11.34
N ASP A 61 8.40 19.62 -11.25
CA ASP A 61 9.43 20.63 -11.53
C ASP A 61 9.71 20.76 -13.03
N THR A 62 9.67 19.63 -13.77
CA THR A 62 10.01 19.59 -15.19
C THR A 62 8.81 19.44 -16.12
N GLY A 63 7.65 19.05 -15.59
CA GLY A 63 6.46 18.68 -16.35
C GLY A 63 6.63 17.39 -17.17
N GLN A 64 7.74 16.66 -17.01
CA GLN A 64 7.97 15.40 -17.69
C GLN A 64 7.09 14.29 -17.11
N THR A 65 6.44 13.53 -17.97
CA THR A 65 5.67 12.35 -17.59
C THR A 65 6.55 11.11 -17.66
N LEU A 66 6.69 10.39 -16.53
CA LEU A 66 7.25 9.05 -16.48
C LEU A 66 6.12 8.03 -16.61
N ILE A 67 6.22 7.13 -17.56
CA ILE A 67 5.36 5.97 -17.73
C ILE A 67 6.20 4.73 -17.43
N THR A 68 5.75 3.94 -16.45
CA THR A 68 6.41 2.67 -16.10
C THR A 68 5.48 1.52 -16.47
N ALA A 69 6.00 0.53 -17.19
CA ALA A 69 5.27 -0.66 -17.60
C ALA A 69 5.91 -1.92 -17.04
N ASP A 70 5.11 -2.76 -16.41
CA ASP A 70 5.55 -4.03 -15.83
C ASP A 70 5.69 -5.16 -16.87
N SER A 71 6.06 -6.36 -16.44
CA SER A 71 6.30 -7.51 -17.32
C SER A 71 5.04 -8.04 -18.02
N THR A 72 3.83 -7.68 -17.57
CA THR A 72 2.55 -8.14 -18.15
C THR A 72 2.13 -7.33 -19.36
N VAL A 73 2.71 -6.13 -19.54
CA VAL A 73 2.47 -5.30 -20.73
C VAL A 73 3.09 -5.99 -21.94
N THR A 74 2.24 -6.38 -22.91
CA THR A 74 2.64 -7.11 -24.10
C THR A 74 3.60 -6.33 -24.98
N SER A 75 4.34 -7.00 -25.88
CA SER A 75 5.26 -6.33 -26.81
C SER A 75 4.57 -5.31 -27.69
N ALA A 76 3.33 -5.58 -28.16
CA ALA A 76 2.56 -4.62 -28.94
C ALA A 76 2.20 -3.36 -28.14
N GLN A 77 1.70 -3.54 -26.90
CA GLN A 77 1.39 -2.43 -25.98
C GLN A 77 2.66 -1.63 -25.64
N TRP A 78 3.76 -2.34 -25.37
CA TRP A 78 5.05 -1.72 -25.11
C TRP A 78 5.54 -0.84 -26.27
N ASN A 79 5.45 -1.34 -27.51
CA ASN A 79 5.82 -0.56 -28.69
C ASN A 79 4.95 0.69 -28.86
N ASN A 80 3.65 0.58 -28.54
CA ASN A 80 2.76 1.74 -28.53
C ASN A 80 3.16 2.77 -27.47
N LEU A 81 3.55 2.32 -26.26
CA LEU A 81 4.07 3.23 -25.23
C LEU A 81 5.38 3.88 -25.67
N LEU A 82 6.32 3.13 -26.24
CA LEU A 82 7.57 3.69 -26.77
C LEU A 82 7.33 4.74 -27.86
N ALA A 83 6.31 4.57 -28.69
CA ALA A 83 5.95 5.56 -29.70
C ALA A 83 5.50 6.91 -29.12
N THR A 84 5.12 6.94 -27.82
CA THR A 84 4.81 8.19 -27.11
C THR A 84 6.03 8.85 -26.45
N SER A 85 7.19 8.17 -26.44
CA SER A 85 8.42 8.68 -25.83
C SER A 85 8.94 9.93 -26.53
N GLY A 86 9.46 10.88 -25.77
CA GLY A 86 10.03 12.12 -26.28
C GLY A 86 10.46 13.02 -25.13
N ASP A 87 10.74 14.28 -25.41
CA ASP A 87 11.26 15.23 -24.42
C ASP A 87 10.39 15.35 -23.16
N LYS A 88 9.07 15.20 -23.32
CA LYS A 88 8.09 15.31 -22.23
C LYS A 88 7.59 13.97 -21.68
N VAL A 89 7.93 12.86 -22.31
CA VAL A 89 7.45 11.53 -21.93
C VAL A 89 8.60 10.54 -21.91
N ARG A 90 8.88 9.99 -20.75
CA ARG A 90 9.83 8.90 -20.54
C ARG A 90 9.09 7.61 -20.29
N VAL A 91 9.47 6.53 -20.96
CA VAL A 91 8.89 5.20 -20.80
C VAL A 91 9.95 4.24 -20.29
N GLU A 92 9.65 3.51 -19.21
CA GLU A 92 10.56 2.57 -18.57
C GLU A 92 9.88 1.21 -18.32
N ARG A 93 10.68 0.14 -18.38
CA ARG A 93 10.26 -1.19 -17.91
C ARG A 93 10.55 -1.35 -16.43
N ALA A 94 9.54 -1.81 -15.66
CA ALA A 94 9.74 -2.34 -14.34
C ALA A 94 9.91 -3.87 -14.42
N PRO A 95 10.83 -4.45 -13.63
CA PRO A 95 10.90 -5.90 -13.47
C PRO A 95 9.68 -6.40 -12.68
N GLY A 96 9.23 -7.63 -12.97
CA GLY A 96 8.10 -8.24 -12.29
C GLY A 96 6.75 -7.67 -12.70
N ARG A 97 5.77 -7.80 -11.84
CA ARG A 97 4.37 -7.40 -12.07
C ARG A 97 3.94 -6.39 -11.01
N PHE A 98 3.19 -5.36 -11.40
CA PHE A 98 2.56 -4.49 -10.41
C PHE A 98 1.46 -5.25 -9.68
N THR A 99 1.70 -5.50 -8.41
CA THR A 99 0.74 -6.12 -7.49
C THR A 99 0.57 -5.23 -6.28
N LEU A 100 -0.62 -5.29 -5.69
CA LEU A 100 -0.79 -4.74 -4.35
C LEU A 100 0.00 -5.65 -3.41
N PHE A 101 0.90 -5.08 -2.64
CA PHE A 101 1.52 -5.82 -1.54
C PHE A 101 0.44 -6.02 -0.47
N ALA A 102 0.23 -7.29 -0.12
CA ALA A 102 -0.65 -7.65 0.98
C ALA A 102 0.22 -7.77 2.23
N GLU A 103 0.19 -6.76 3.09
CA GLU A 103 0.95 -6.70 4.34
C GLU A 103 0.02 -6.84 5.54
N GLY A 104 0.57 -7.23 6.67
CA GLY A 104 -0.17 -7.29 7.93
C GLY A 104 -0.85 -5.95 8.24
N GLY A 105 -2.09 -6.01 8.72
CA GLY A 105 -2.93 -4.84 8.97
C GLY A 105 -3.81 -4.39 7.82
N HIS A 106 -3.55 -4.81 6.59
CA HIS A 106 -4.40 -4.47 5.44
C HIS A 106 -5.79 -5.07 5.54
N ALA A 107 -6.78 -4.37 4.97
CA ALA A 107 -8.14 -4.88 4.91
C ALA A 107 -8.24 -6.10 3.99
N ILE A 108 -8.97 -7.10 4.44
CA ILE A 108 -9.43 -8.24 3.65
C ILE A 108 -10.96 -8.31 3.65
N PHE A 109 -11.57 -8.69 2.54
CA PHE A 109 -13.01 -8.66 2.34
C PHE A 109 -13.52 -10.02 1.88
N GLY A 110 -14.57 -10.52 2.55
CA GLY A 110 -15.23 -11.78 2.21
C GLY A 110 -16.61 -11.86 2.85
N GLY A 111 -17.60 -12.51 2.18
CA GLY A 111 -18.94 -12.68 2.71
C GLY A 111 -19.70 -11.39 3.03
N GLY A 112 -19.34 -10.28 2.40
CA GLY A 112 -19.91 -8.95 2.71
C GLY A 112 -19.30 -8.29 3.95
N GLY A 113 -18.39 -8.96 4.65
CA GLY A 113 -17.67 -8.45 5.82
C GLY A 113 -16.26 -7.95 5.49
N ARG A 114 -15.65 -7.29 6.48
CA ARG A 114 -14.25 -6.84 6.46
C ARG A 114 -13.53 -7.33 7.70
N CYS A 115 -12.34 -7.88 7.50
CA CYS A 115 -11.36 -8.19 8.53
C CYS A 115 -9.99 -7.59 8.16
N SER A 116 -8.97 -7.90 8.92
CA SER A 116 -7.60 -7.49 8.68
C SER A 116 -6.71 -8.70 8.44
N LEU A 117 -5.76 -8.58 7.53
CA LEU A 117 -4.66 -9.52 7.37
C LEU A 117 -3.78 -9.49 8.63
N GLY A 118 -3.51 -10.63 9.22
CA GLY A 118 -2.61 -10.77 10.35
C GLY A 118 -1.14 -10.79 9.90
N PHE A 119 -0.68 -11.94 9.50
CA PHE A 119 0.69 -12.12 9.01
C PHE A 119 0.69 -12.93 7.72
N ASN A 120 1.58 -12.58 6.82
CA ASN A 120 1.91 -13.45 5.70
C ASN A 120 2.77 -14.61 6.18
N VAL A 121 2.54 -15.77 5.59
CA VAL A 121 3.21 -17.02 5.94
C VAL A 121 3.61 -17.78 4.68
N THR A 122 4.60 -18.65 4.84
CA THR A 122 4.95 -19.68 3.85
C THR A 122 4.44 -21.01 4.34
N LEU A 123 3.74 -21.75 3.49
CA LEU A 123 3.23 -23.09 3.76
C LEU A 123 4.35 -24.12 3.57
N ASP A 124 4.16 -25.35 4.07
CA ASP A 124 5.12 -26.45 3.95
C ASP A 124 5.55 -26.76 2.51
N ASN A 125 4.64 -26.52 1.54
CA ASN A 125 4.92 -26.70 0.11
C ASN A 125 5.59 -25.47 -0.55
N GLY A 126 5.99 -24.47 0.24
CA GLY A 126 6.59 -23.22 -0.23
C GLY A 126 5.60 -22.19 -0.80
N ALA A 127 4.31 -22.49 -0.82
CA ALA A 127 3.30 -21.54 -1.33
C ALA A 127 3.05 -20.40 -0.33
N PRO A 128 2.76 -19.16 -0.82
CA PRO A 128 2.41 -18.06 0.04
C PRO A 128 0.99 -18.20 0.60
N GLY A 129 0.84 -17.83 1.87
CA GLY A 129 -0.44 -17.77 2.57
C GLY A 129 -0.51 -16.58 3.51
N LEU A 130 -1.63 -16.45 4.19
CA LEU A 130 -1.84 -15.45 5.23
C LEU A 130 -2.62 -16.02 6.41
N LEU A 131 -2.38 -15.47 7.59
CA LEU A 131 -3.14 -15.71 8.80
C LEU A 131 -4.12 -14.57 9.06
N THR A 132 -5.30 -14.91 9.57
CA THR A 132 -6.31 -13.98 10.08
C THR A 132 -7.09 -14.65 11.21
N ALA A 133 -8.13 -14.01 11.76
CA ALA A 133 -8.98 -14.64 12.76
C ALA A 133 -9.90 -15.70 12.14
N GLY A 134 -10.18 -16.74 12.92
CA GLY A 134 -11.08 -17.84 12.51
C GLY A 134 -12.51 -17.37 12.31
N HIS A 135 -13.03 -16.53 13.20
CA HIS A 135 -14.38 -15.98 13.11
C HIS A 135 -14.60 -15.16 11.83
N CYS A 136 -13.56 -14.55 11.26
CA CYS A 136 -13.65 -13.87 9.97
C CYS A 136 -14.09 -14.82 8.85
N THR A 137 -13.63 -16.06 8.87
CA THR A 137 -13.84 -17.03 7.81
C THR A 137 -15.15 -17.81 7.91
N ALA A 138 -15.91 -17.62 8.99
CA ALA A 138 -17.19 -18.30 9.18
C ALA A 138 -18.22 -17.99 8.08
N ALA A 139 -18.20 -16.77 7.53
CA ALA A 139 -19.15 -16.32 6.52
C ALA A 139 -18.67 -16.48 5.08
N ALA A 140 -17.36 -16.72 4.83
CA ALA A 140 -16.80 -16.79 3.49
C ALA A 140 -15.54 -17.64 3.40
N ARG A 141 -15.42 -18.37 2.30
CA ARG A 141 -14.19 -19.12 1.98
C ARG A 141 -13.26 -18.36 1.05
N GLN A 142 -13.73 -17.33 0.38
CA GLN A 142 -13.00 -16.57 -0.63
C GLN A 142 -12.83 -15.11 -0.18
N TRP A 143 -11.62 -14.59 -0.32
CA TRP A 143 -11.23 -13.29 0.19
C TRP A 143 -10.51 -12.45 -0.86
N SER A 144 -10.73 -11.13 -0.82
CA SER A 144 -10.13 -10.13 -1.69
C SER A 144 -9.45 -9.03 -0.86
N LEU A 145 -8.54 -8.26 -1.50
CA LEU A 145 -7.87 -7.10 -0.88
C LEU A 145 -8.65 -5.78 -1.06
N SER A 146 -9.77 -5.80 -1.75
CA SER A 146 -10.66 -4.65 -1.90
C SER A 146 -12.11 -5.08 -1.92
N GLN A 147 -13.01 -4.21 -1.46
CA GLN A 147 -14.43 -4.48 -1.45
C GLN A 147 -14.95 -4.71 -2.88
N GLY A 148 -15.60 -5.85 -3.12
CA GLY A 148 -16.05 -6.25 -4.46
C GLY A 148 -14.93 -6.59 -5.45
N GLY A 149 -13.69 -6.66 -4.97
CA GLY A 149 -12.53 -6.99 -5.78
C GLY A 149 -12.43 -8.48 -6.13
N ARG A 150 -11.48 -8.80 -7.00
CA ARG A 150 -11.17 -10.18 -7.37
C ARG A 150 -10.72 -10.98 -6.13
N THR A 151 -11.19 -12.22 -6.00
CA THR A 151 -10.69 -13.16 -5.01
C THR A 151 -9.21 -13.42 -5.20
N VAL A 152 -8.43 -13.21 -4.12
CA VAL A 152 -6.97 -13.41 -4.13
C VAL A 152 -6.52 -14.51 -3.17
N ALA A 153 -7.36 -14.88 -2.19
CA ALA A 153 -7.04 -15.92 -1.22
C ALA A 153 -8.25 -16.79 -0.90
N THR A 154 -7.97 -18.05 -0.54
CA THR A 154 -9.00 -19.07 -0.24
C THR A 154 -8.68 -19.72 1.10
N VAL A 155 -9.68 -19.83 1.99
CA VAL A 155 -9.56 -20.47 3.30
C VAL A 155 -9.19 -21.94 3.13
N GLN A 156 -8.10 -22.32 3.77
CA GLN A 156 -7.63 -23.71 3.84
C GLN A 156 -8.12 -24.36 5.13
N GLN A 157 -7.85 -23.72 6.28
CA GLN A 157 -8.20 -24.22 7.60
C GLN A 157 -8.65 -23.06 8.48
N SER A 158 -9.52 -23.36 9.45
CA SER A 158 -10.03 -22.36 10.39
C SER A 158 -10.40 -23.03 11.72
N THR A 159 -10.11 -22.37 12.81
CA THR A 159 -10.47 -22.75 14.17
C THR A 159 -11.23 -21.58 14.81
N PHE A 160 -12.52 -21.78 15.07
CA PHE A 160 -13.39 -20.85 15.80
C PHE A 160 -14.81 -21.46 15.92
N PRO A 161 -15.48 -21.34 17.09
CA PRO A 161 -14.93 -21.06 18.40
C PRO A 161 -14.18 -22.27 18.98
N GLY A 162 -13.82 -22.23 20.28
CA GLY A 162 -13.20 -23.35 20.99
C GLY A 162 -11.76 -23.06 21.40
N ASN A 163 -10.84 -23.92 20.97
CA ASN A 163 -9.42 -23.81 21.33
C ASN A 163 -8.66 -22.83 20.43
N GLY A 164 -9.24 -21.66 20.17
CA GLY A 164 -8.60 -20.61 19.41
C GLY A 164 -9.54 -19.87 18.44
N ASP A 165 -8.98 -18.83 17.83
CA ASP A 165 -9.64 -17.96 16.87
C ASP A 165 -8.63 -17.58 15.77
N PHE A 166 -8.34 -18.50 14.85
CA PHE A 166 -7.35 -18.31 13.80
C PHE A 166 -7.70 -19.08 12.53
N ALA A 167 -7.30 -18.54 11.39
CA ALA A 167 -7.49 -19.15 10.07
C ALA A 167 -6.26 -18.97 9.19
N LEU A 168 -6.03 -19.98 8.34
CA LEU A 168 -5.07 -19.98 7.27
C LEU A 168 -5.78 -19.84 5.93
N LEU A 169 -5.32 -18.90 5.13
CA LEU A 169 -5.73 -18.74 3.73
C LEU A 169 -4.49 -18.91 2.83
N SER A 170 -4.62 -19.66 1.74
CA SER A 170 -3.61 -19.65 0.68
C SER A 170 -3.92 -18.58 -0.35
N TYR A 171 -2.90 -17.92 -0.88
CA TYR A 171 -3.06 -17.07 -2.04
C TYR A 171 -3.34 -17.92 -3.28
N ASN A 172 -4.24 -17.45 -4.14
CA ASN A 172 -4.66 -18.18 -5.36
C ASN A 172 -3.58 -18.12 -6.47
N ASP A 173 -2.71 -17.11 -6.43
CA ASP A 173 -1.55 -17.00 -7.31
C ASP A 173 -0.30 -17.37 -6.50
N PRO A 174 0.41 -18.46 -6.85
CA PRO A 174 1.60 -18.90 -6.13
C PRO A 174 2.77 -17.90 -6.23
N ASN A 175 2.70 -16.95 -7.14
CA ASN A 175 3.71 -15.90 -7.28
C ASN A 175 3.33 -14.62 -6.52
N THR A 176 2.30 -14.66 -5.66
CA THR A 176 1.90 -13.49 -4.87
C THR A 176 3.07 -13.03 -4.01
N GLN A 177 3.42 -11.74 -4.13
CA GLN A 177 4.40 -11.12 -3.25
C GLN A 177 3.74 -10.89 -1.88
N ALA A 178 4.11 -11.71 -0.92
CA ALA A 178 3.56 -11.73 0.44
C ALA A 178 4.69 -11.45 1.46
N PRO A 179 5.14 -10.18 1.58
CA PRO A 179 6.26 -9.85 2.45
C PRO A 179 5.93 -10.13 3.92
N SER A 180 6.92 -10.56 4.68
CA SER A 180 6.83 -10.70 6.14
C SER A 180 6.92 -9.34 6.80
N ALA A 181 5.88 -8.51 6.61
CA ALA A 181 5.83 -7.13 7.06
C ALA A 181 4.43 -6.75 7.53
N VAL A 182 4.36 -5.77 8.41
CA VAL A 182 3.14 -5.07 8.82
C VAL A 182 3.23 -3.63 8.35
N ASP A 183 2.24 -3.20 7.54
CA ASP A 183 2.09 -1.79 7.18
C ASP A 183 1.57 -1.02 8.40
N THR A 184 2.38 -0.10 8.90
CA THR A 184 2.03 0.72 10.07
C THR A 184 1.37 2.05 9.69
N GLY A 185 1.13 2.26 8.40
CA GLY A 185 0.56 3.47 7.83
C GLY A 185 1.64 4.48 7.40
N ASN A 186 1.22 5.49 6.63
CA ASN A 186 2.08 6.57 6.15
C ASN A 186 3.32 6.11 5.35
N GLY A 187 3.24 4.95 4.70
CA GLY A 187 4.35 4.38 3.92
C GLY A 187 5.46 3.79 4.78
N THR A 188 5.21 3.48 6.04
CA THR A 188 6.15 2.80 6.93
C THR A 188 5.72 1.37 7.19
N THR A 189 6.69 0.45 7.26
CA THR A 189 6.47 -0.96 7.53
C THR A 189 7.38 -1.44 8.66
N VAL A 190 6.91 -2.43 9.42
CA VAL A 190 7.73 -3.19 10.37
C VAL A 190 7.95 -4.58 9.77
N GLN A 191 9.22 -4.92 9.51
CA GLN A 191 9.58 -6.26 9.05
C GLN A 191 9.40 -7.25 10.21
N ILE A 192 8.65 -8.32 9.96
CA ILE A 192 8.40 -9.37 10.94
C ILE A 192 9.46 -10.45 10.77
N GLN A 193 10.30 -10.60 11.79
CA GLN A 193 11.49 -11.44 11.73
C GLN A 193 11.31 -12.79 12.43
N ARG A 194 10.41 -12.86 13.42
CA ARG A 194 10.16 -14.05 14.23
C ARG A 194 8.78 -14.02 14.89
N ALA A 195 8.33 -15.18 15.31
CA ALA A 195 7.21 -15.34 16.24
C ALA A 195 7.71 -15.66 17.65
N ALA A 196 6.98 -15.24 18.67
CA ALA A 196 7.22 -15.62 20.06
C ALA A 196 5.94 -15.54 20.88
N ASP A 197 5.94 -16.23 22.02
CA ASP A 197 4.87 -16.08 23.00
C ASP A 197 4.94 -14.72 23.69
N ALA A 198 3.77 -14.15 23.92
CA ALA A 198 3.66 -12.89 24.63
C ALA A 198 4.01 -13.04 26.11
N ARG A 199 4.40 -11.93 26.74
CA ARG A 199 4.69 -11.88 28.19
C ARG A 199 3.87 -10.80 28.86
N VAL A 200 3.38 -11.06 30.08
CA VAL A 200 2.68 -10.06 30.89
C VAL A 200 3.56 -8.82 31.07
N ASN A 201 2.97 -7.64 30.96
CA ASN A 201 3.62 -6.32 30.97
C ASN A 201 4.46 -5.99 29.72
N GLN A 202 4.50 -6.86 28.70
CA GLN A 202 5.17 -6.54 27.43
C GLN A 202 4.45 -5.40 26.69
N ASN A 203 5.21 -4.39 26.23
CA ASN A 203 4.69 -3.37 25.33
C ASN A 203 4.47 -3.97 23.95
N VAL A 204 3.32 -3.67 23.37
CA VAL A 204 2.88 -4.25 22.10
C VAL A 204 2.22 -3.21 21.23
N GLN A 205 2.23 -3.51 19.94
CA GLN A 205 1.54 -2.75 18.88
C GLN A 205 0.52 -3.66 18.20
N ARG A 206 -0.57 -3.11 17.75
CA ARG A 206 -1.55 -3.77 16.90
C ARG A 206 -1.81 -2.90 15.69
N MET A 207 -1.86 -3.51 14.51
CA MET A 207 -2.34 -2.87 13.30
C MET A 207 -3.66 -3.48 12.86
N GLY A 208 -4.59 -2.65 12.43
CA GLY A 208 -5.87 -3.11 11.92
C GLY A 208 -6.46 -2.14 10.92
N SER A 209 -7.24 -2.67 10.00
CA SER A 209 -7.75 -1.94 8.83
C SER A 209 -8.79 -0.88 9.15
N THR A 210 -9.34 -0.88 10.37
CA THR A 210 -10.33 0.11 10.82
C THR A 210 -9.70 1.25 11.58
N THR A 211 -8.90 0.93 12.60
CA THR A 211 -8.41 1.93 13.55
C THR A 211 -6.92 2.24 13.39
N GLY A 212 -6.22 1.59 12.46
CA GLY A 212 -4.80 1.79 12.22
C GLY A 212 -3.91 1.27 13.34
N LEU A 213 -2.71 1.80 13.43
CA LEU A 213 -1.73 1.42 14.46
C LEU A 213 -2.17 1.89 15.86
N ARG A 214 -2.15 0.95 16.82
CA ARG A 214 -2.43 1.20 18.23
C ARG A 214 -1.38 0.53 19.11
N ASN A 215 -1.10 1.16 20.23
CA ASN A 215 -0.12 0.69 21.21
C ASN A 215 -0.83 0.29 22.51
N GLY A 216 -0.20 -0.59 23.26
CA GLY A 216 -0.67 -0.98 24.57
C GLY A 216 0.28 -1.95 25.25
N ARG A 217 -0.26 -2.72 26.18
CA ARG A 217 0.50 -3.66 26.99
C ARG A 217 -0.30 -4.94 27.22
N VAL A 218 0.39 -6.07 27.25
CA VAL A 218 -0.18 -7.35 27.67
C VAL A 218 -0.52 -7.30 29.15
N THR A 219 -1.74 -7.67 29.50
CA THR A 219 -2.25 -7.68 30.90
C THR A 219 -2.42 -9.07 31.47
N ALA A 220 -2.76 -10.06 30.63
CA ALA A 220 -2.89 -11.45 31.03
C ALA A 220 -2.67 -12.40 29.84
N LEU A 221 -2.43 -13.66 30.14
CA LEU A 221 -2.30 -14.77 29.20
C LEU A 221 -3.31 -15.87 29.54
N ASN A 222 -3.53 -16.78 28.59
CA ASN A 222 -4.50 -17.89 28.74
C ASN A 222 -5.91 -17.40 29.08
N ALA A 223 -6.31 -16.24 28.60
CA ALA A 223 -7.64 -15.72 28.84
C ALA A 223 -8.69 -16.57 28.11
N THR A 224 -9.83 -16.77 28.79
CA THR A 224 -11.02 -17.39 28.23
C THR A 224 -12.07 -16.31 28.01
N VAL A 225 -12.62 -16.22 26.79
CA VAL A 225 -13.67 -15.25 26.47
C VAL A 225 -14.92 -15.99 26.00
N ASN A 226 -16.06 -15.62 26.58
CA ASN A 226 -17.37 -16.11 26.15
C ASN A 226 -17.98 -15.09 25.20
N TYR A 227 -17.79 -15.29 23.90
CA TYR A 227 -18.47 -14.53 22.84
C TYR A 227 -19.90 -15.05 22.63
N PRO A 228 -20.81 -14.26 22.04
CA PRO A 228 -22.13 -14.76 21.63
C PRO A 228 -22.05 -15.99 20.71
N GLU A 229 -21.03 -16.05 19.87
CA GLU A 229 -20.78 -17.14 18.91
C GLU A 229 -20.17 -18.39 19.56
N GLY A 230 -19.67 -18.27 20.79
CA GLY A 230 -19.07 -19.37 21.54
C GLY A 230 -17.86 -18.97 22.36
N ARG A 231 -17.41 -19.90 23.19
CA ARG A 231 -16.27 -19.70 24.07
C ARG A 231 -14.96 -19.90 23.29
N VAL A 232 -14.00 -18.99 23.50
CA VAL A 232 -12.62 -19.10 22.98
C VAL A 232 -11.65 -19.08 24.15
N THR A 233 -10.65 -19.96 24.13
CA THR A 233 -9.65 -20.14 25.18
C THR A 233 -8.24 -19.82 24.69
N GLY A 234 -7.28 -19.65 25.61
CA GLY A 234 -5.86 -19.50 25.27
C GLY A 234 -5.43 -18.09 24.85
N LEU A 235 -6.30 -17.08 24.99
CA LEU A 235 -6.07 -15.77 24.43
C LEU A 235 -5.10 -14.89 25.24
N ILE A 236 -4.41 -14.00 24.56
CA ILE A 236 -3.61 -12.90 25.12
C ILE A 236 -4.54 -11.72 25.40
N GLN A 237 -4.58 -11.21 26.63
CA GLN A 237 -5.33 -10.00 26.97
C GLN A 237 -4.42 -8.77 26.99
N THR A 238 -4.90 -7.65 26.45
CA THR A 238 -4.14 -6.40 26.38
C THR A 238 -4.98 -5.17 26.68
N THR A 239 -4.30 -4.03 26.87
CA THR A 239 -4.93 -2.69 26.91
C THR A 239 -5.03 -2.04 25.53
N VAL A 240 -4.58 -2.69 24.45
CA VAL A 240 -4.70 -2.16 23.10
C VAL A 240 -6.17 -2.09 22.71
N CYS A 241 -6.63 -0.98 22.17
CA CYS A 241 -7.99 -0.88 21.66
C CYS A 241 -8.14 -1.54 20.28
N ALA A 242 -9.34 -2.02 19.95
CA ALA A 242 -9.74 -2.49 18.63
C ALA A 242 -11.21 -2.21 18.39
N GLU A 243 -11.61 -2.14 17.13
CA GLU A 243 -12.99 -1.96 16.69
C GLU A 243 -13.34 -2.96 15.57
N GLY A 244 -14.62 -3.06 15.21
CA GLY A 244 -15.07 -3.96 14.16
C GLY A 244 -14.29 -3.76 12.84
N GLY A 245 -13.81 -4.84 12.26
CA GLY A 245 -12.93 -4.83 11.07
C GLY A 245 -11.43 -4.92 11.38
N ASP A 246 -11.00 -4.65 12.63
CA ASP A 246 -9.61 -4.90 13.07
C ASP A 246 -9.35 -6.39 13.35
N SER A 247 -10.38 -7.21 13.38
CA SER A 247 -10.33 -8.67 13.56
C SER A 247 -9.30 -9.31 12.63
N GLY A 248 -8.50 -10.22 13.18
CA GLY A 248 -7.42 -10.90 12.47
C GLY A 248 -6.13 -10.08 12.33
N GLY A 249 -6.16 -8.78 12.57
CA GLY A 249 -4.98 -7.91 12.46
C GLY A 249 -3.86 -8.29 13.43
N PRO A 250 -2.59 -8.00 13.09
CA PRO A 250 -1.42 -8.46 13.81
C PRO A 250 -1.22 -7.73 15.14
N LEU A 251 -0.87 -8.49 16.19
CA LEU A 251 -0.24 -8.04 17.42
C LEU A 251 1.25 -8.33 17.33
N PHE A 252 2.09 -7.34 17.51
CA PHE A 252 3.54 -7.44 17.31
C PHE A 252 4.29 -6.46 18.21
N THR A 253 5.61 -6.58 18.24
CA THR A 253 6.51 -5.63 18.90
C THR A 253 7.24 -4.77 17.89
N GLN A 254 7.70 -3.62 18.30
CA GLN A 254 8.41 -2.68 17.43
C GLN A 254 9.69 -3.29 16.79
N ASP A 255 10.27 -4.28 17.42
CA ASP A 255 11.44 -5.03 16.93
C ASP A 255 11.09 -6.15 15.92
N GLY A 256 9.83 -6.22 15.47
CA GLY A 256 9.42 -7.19 14.45
C GLY A 256 9.15 -8.60 14.99
N THR A 257 8.76 -8.74 16.25
CA THR A 257 8.32 -10.04 16.80
C THR A 257 6.78 -10.13 16.67
N ALA A 258 6.28 -11.12 15.94
CA ALA A 258 4.88 -11.48 15.88
C ALA A 258 4.42 -12.14 17.17
N LEU A 259 3.27 -11.73 17.73
CA LEU A 259 2.74 -12.25 18.98
C LEU A 259 1.34 -12.84 18.86
N GLY A 260 0.47 -12.25 18.04
CA GLY A 260 -0.92 -12.73 17.98
C GLY A 260 -1.75 -12.11 16.86
N LEU A 261 -3.01 -12.57 16.80
CA LEU A 261 -4.04 -12.13 15.85
C LEU A 261 -5.21 -11.57 16.63
N THR A 262 -5.77 -10.43 16.22
CA THR A 262 -6.92 -9.80 16.90
C THR A 262 -8.14 -10.72 16.87
N SER A 263 -8.60 -11.18 18.04
CA SER A 263 -9.83 -11.97 18.18
C SER A 263 -11.03 -11.07 18.43
N GLY A 264 -11.07 -10.37 19.54
CA GLY A 264 -12.18 -9.50 19.89
C GLY A 264 -11.89 -8.72 21.16
N GLY A 265 -12.88 -7.99 21.64
CA GLY A 265 -12.67 -7.17 22.84
C GLY A 265 -13.89 -6.35 23.23
N SER A 266 -13.68 -5.41 24.13
CA SER A 266 -14.68 -4.43 24.56
C SER A 266 -14.07 -3.02 24.58
N GLY A 267 -14.93 -2.00 24.51
CA GLY A 267 -14.51 -0.60 24.41
C GLY A 267 -14.31 -0.14 22.97
N ASN A 268 -13.56 0.93 22.78
CA ASN A 268 -13.24 1.51 21.48
C ASN A 268 -11.93 2.31 21.55
N CYS A 269 -11.43 2.75 20.41
CA CYS A 269 -10.16 3.49 20.37
C CYS A 269 -10.24 4.99 20.74
N ARG A 270 -11.42 5.46 21.17
CA ARG A 270 -11.60 6.81 21.75
C ARG A 270 -11.49 6.80 23.25
N THR A 271 -12.09 5.82 23.92
CA THR A 271 -12.18 5.74 25.39
C THR A 271 -11.28 4.66 25.99
N GLY A 272 -10.63 3.87 25.16
CA GLY A 272 -9.86 2.69 25.55
C GLY A 272 -10.72 1.44 25.62
N GLY A 273 -10.09 0.32 25.93
CA GLY A 273 -10.77 -0.96 25.98
C GLY A 273 -9.83 -2.10 26.38
N VAL A 274 -10.38 -3.30 26.31
CA VAL A 274 -9.65 -4.56 26.48
C VAL A 274 -9.80 -5.34 25.20
N THR A 275 -8.69 -5.78 24.64
CA THR A 275 -8.69 -6.60 23.42
C THR A 275 -7.95 -7.91 23.67
N PHE A 276 -8.49 -8.98 23.10
CA PHE A 276 -7.98 -10.32 23.17
C PHE A 276 -7.38 -10.73 21.83
N PHE A 277 -6.28 -11.46 21.88
CA PHE A 277 -5.55 -11.89 20.69
C PHE A 277 -5.28 -13.39 20.78
N GLN A 278 -5.42 -14.07 19.66
CA GLN A 278 -4.96 -15.44 19.49
C GLN A 278 -3.43 -15.45 19.46
N PRO A 279 -2.71 -16.27 20.23
CA PRO A 279 -1.27 -16.47 20.05
C PRO A 279 -0.94 -16.92 18.63
N VAL A 280 0.02 -16.24 17.98
CA VAL A 280 0.39 -16.58 16.60
C VAL A 280 1.19 -17.88 16.53
N THR A 281 1.95 -18.21 17.56
CA THR A 281 2.72 -19.46 17.67
C THR A 281 1.82 -20.68 17.53
N GLU A 282 0.66 -20.69 18.23
CA GLU A 282 -0.32 -21.76 18.10
C GLU A 282 -0.89 -21.88 16.69
N ALA A 283 -1.15 -20.75 16.01
CA ALA A 283 -1.65 -20.78 14.63
C ALA A 283 -0.61 -21.32 13.65
N LEU A 284 0.67 -20.91 13.82
CA LEU A 284 1.77 -21.39 13.00
C LEU A 284 1.96 -22.89 13.18
N ASP A 285 1.99 -23.37 14.43
CA ASP A 285 2.17 -24.79 14.75
C ASP A 285 0.99 -25.64 14.23
N ALA A 286 -0.25 -25.17 14.43
CA ALA A 286 -1.44 -25.90 14.00
C ALA A 286 -1.52 -26.08 12.48
N PHE A 287 -0.95 -25.14 11.71
CA PHE A 287 -1.02 -25.17 10.25
C PHE A 287 0.30 -25.62 9.59
N GLY A 288 1.37 -25.91 10.35
CA GLY A 288 2.68 -26.19 9.79
C GLY A 288 3.21 -25.02 8.95
N ALA A 289 2.84 -23.78 9.30
CA ALA A 289 3.18 -22.59 8.54
C ALA A 289 4.35 -21.84 9.21
N GLN A 290 5.14 -21.14 8.40
CA GLN A 290 6.24 -20.29 8.87
C GLN A 290 5.96 -18.84 8.49
N LEU A 291 6.46 -17.90 9.30
CA LEU A 291 6.44 -16.49 8.88
C LEU A 291 7.10 -16.35 7.52
N GLY A 292 6.49 -15.58 6.63
CA GLY A 292 7.03 -15.33 5.29
C GLY A 292 8.44 -14.72 5.38
N GLN A 293 9.31 -15.07 4.43
CA GLN A 293 10.65 -14.52 4.30
C GLN A 293 10.67 -13.23 3.48
#